data_3625698ea8dab7b2d0202bae8800b60e
#
_entry.id   3625698ea8dab7b2d0202bae8800b60e
#
_cell.length_a   1.000
_cell.length_b   1.000
_cell.length_c   1.000
_cell.angle_alpha   90.00
_cell.angle_beta   90.00
_cell.angle_gamma   90.00
#
_symmetry.space_group_name_H-M   'P 1'
#
loop_
_entity.id
_entity.type
_entity.pdbx_description
1 polymer ?
#
loop_
_entity_poly.entity_id
_entity_poly.type
_entity_poly.pdbx_seq_one_letter_code
_entity_poly.pdbx_strand_id
1 'polypeptide(L)'
;QRITSLYGVIRGTPPPFFEGDSESFTNLYFNIEEEIFEFYSPASMRGNPIWVNVTDVMKNGVGGMIDSLYSRFSEPEQIRRYLSRLNRLDNVKNRDLYSEDLSTDEMTLDVVVDIFNKVNSGGTHLSKGDLALAKMCAQWPDARAEMNRRLNKWKDAGYVFKLDWLLRCVNTITTGEALFSYLENLSVEEFQGGLDKAERHIDSLLNLIATRLGLDHDRVLGSRYSFPLMVRYLDQKGGTFSDQEERDKSLYWYIHTFMWGRYAGSTESYLNVDLAAIEDLDGGLDRLISELRTNRGDLSLSPADFDGWSKGSRFYPMLYMMTRVHHSIDLVTGVELREHLLGRSSSLEVHHIFPKSKLYEHGYSKAEVNAIANFTFLTKESNLEISNKDPHIYLEEIASGSPGALESHWIPMDRELWLMENYLEFLAARRQLLADAANEFMDGLYSGTASDEPVSLPLESREPVSIGGVATEEEEEQLFAINEWARALDLPEGDLLYDLADEETGQPIAVIDLAWPDGLQPGLTEPVALMIDEDPDLRDRVSQSGYRVFTDEDSFKRYVSGLVVSQYASAV
;
A
#
# COMPACT_ATOMS: atom_id res chain seq x y z
N GLN A 1 -7.34 -23.81 1.98
CA GLN A 1 -6.02 -23.29 2.35
C GLN A 1 -5.03 -24.40 2.70
N ARG A 2 -5.23 -25.22 3.77
CA ARG A 2 -4.27 -26.27 4.17
C ARG A 2 -3.92 -27.23 3.03
N ILE A 3 -4.92 -27.68 2.26
CA ILE A 3 -4.71 -28.56 1.10
C ILE A 3 -3.97 -27.81 -0.01
N THR A 4 -4.34 -26.56 -0.28
CA THR A 4 -3.68 -25.70 -1.27
C THR A 4 -2.21 -25.51 -0.95
N SER A 5 -1.90 -25.15 0.32
CA SER A 5 -0.51 -24.96 0.77
C SER A 5 0.31 -26.25 0.66
N LEU A 6 -0.23 -27.39 1.14
CA LEU A 6 0.44 -28.69 1.02
C LEU A 6 0.65 -29.09 -0.44
N TYR A 7 -0.37 -28.94 -1.28
CA TYR A 7 -0.28 -29.27 -2.71
C TYR A 7 0.82 -28.44 -3.38
N GLY A 8 0.80 -27.12 -3.16
CA GLY A 8 1.76 -26.19 -3.77
C GLY A 8 3.19 -26.47 -3.33
N VAL A 9 3.42 -26.61 -2.02
CA VAL A 9 4.76 -26.88 -1.46
C VAL A 9 5.30 -28.26 -1.89
N ILE A 10 4.46 -29.30 -1.90
CA ILE A 10 4.88 -30.64 -2.35
C ILE A 10 5.24 -30.63 -3.84
N ARG A 11 4.47 -29.90 -4.66
CA ARG A 11 4.70 -29.83 -6.11
C ARG A 11 5.70 -28.75 -6.53
N GLY A 12 5.89 -27.72 -5.71
CA GLY A 12 6.67 -26.52 -6.07
C GLY A 12 6.01 -25.71 -7.20
N THR A 13 4.69 -25.82 -7.31
CA THR A 13 3.87 -25.05 -8.25
C THR A 13 2.50 -24.85 -7.63
N PRO A 14 1.90 -23.67 -7.76
CA PRO A 14 0.57 -23.45 -7.24
C PRO A 14 -0.48 -24.33 -7.94
N PRO A 15 -1.63 -24.61 -7.29
CA PRO A 15 -2.78 -25.16 -7.98
C PRO A 15 -3.27 -24.19 -9.06
N PRO A 16 -3.90 -24.69 -10.15
CA PRO A 16 -4.34 -23.83 -11.27
C PRO A 16 -5.31 -22.69 -10.90
N PHE A 17 -5.98 -22.80 -9.76
CA PHE A 17 -6.93 -21.81 -9.24
C PHE A 17 -6.30 -20.85 -8.22
N PHE A 18 -5.00 -20.98 -7.94
CA PHE A 18 -4.31 -20.11 -6.98
C PHE A 18 -3.81 -18.85 -7.68
N GLU A 19 -4.13 -17.71 -7.12
CA GLU A 19 -3.87 -16.39 -7.70
C GLU A 19 -2.91 -15.55 -6.85
N GLY A 20 -2.40 -16.12 -5.76
CA GLY A 20 -1.37 -15.50 -4.94
C GLY A 20 0.02 -15.69 -5.52
N ASP A 21 1.01 -15.20 -4.79
CA ASP A 21 2.42 -15.32 -5.13
C ASP A 21 2.84 -16.79 -5.24
N SER A 22 3.23 -17.20 -6.45
CA SER A 22 3.68 -18.57 -6.74
C SER A 22 4.98 -18.93 -6.03
N GLU A 23 5.82 -17.95 -5.68
CA GLU A 23 7.09 -18.16 -4.98
C GLU A 23 6.88 -18.60 -3.54
N SER A 24 5.73 -18.29 -2.94
CA SER A 24 5.34 -18.81 -1.62
C SER A 24 5.40 -20.34 -1.51
N PHE A 25 5.35 -21.05 -2.64
CA PHE A 25 5.46 -22.51 -2.68
C PHE A 25 6.86 -23.04 -2.97
N THR A 26 7.76 -22.22 -3.53
CA THR A 26 9.12 -22.61 -3.90
C THR A 26 10.17 -22.03 -2.97
N ASN A 27 9.89 -20.89 -2.36
CA ASN A 27 10.82 -20.14 -1.52
C ASN A 27 10.61 -20.34 -0.01
N LEU A 28 9.87 -21.36 0.39
CA LEU A 28 9.73 -21.72 1.81
C LEU A 28 10.93 -22.57 2.25
N TYR A 29 11.63 -22.11 3.27
CA TYR A 29 12.80 -22.76 3.86
C TYR A 29 12.51 -23.22 5.29
N PHE A 30 13.17 -24.28 5.70
CA PHE A 30 13.09 -24.85 7.05
C PHE A 30 14.47 -24.83 7.70
N ASN A 31 14.57 -24.18 8.86
CA ASN A 31 15.77 -24.21 9.70
C ASN A 31 15.83 -25.54 10.46
N ILE A 32 16.79 -26.39 10.11
CA ILE A 32 16.95 -27.71 10.72
C ILE A 32 17.48 -27.67 12.16
N GLU A 33 18.03 -26.54 12.63
CA GLU A 33 18.46 -26.35 14.01
C GLU A 33 17.35 -25.79 14.90
N GLU A 34 16.62 -24.81 14.45
CA GLU A 34 15.61 -24.11 15.25
C GLU A 34 14.18 -24.66 15.04
N GLU A 35 13.96 -25.46 14.02
CA GLU A 35 12.66 -26.03 13.61
C GLU A 35 11.61 -24.95 13.24
N ILE A 36 12.05 -23.87 12.61
CA ILE A 36 11.19 -22.78 12.12
C ILE A 36 11.13 -22.77 10.60
N PHE A 37 10.04 -22.17 10.06
CA PHE A 37 9.86 -21.96 8.63
C PHE A 37 9.97 -20.47 8.33
N GLU A 38 10.74 -20.12 7.30
CA GLU A 38 10.83 -18.76 6.78
C GLU A 38 10.88 -18.76 5.27
N PHE A 39 10.49 -17.67 4.65
CA PHE A 39 10.72 -17.47 3.22
C PHE A 39 12.20 -17.15 2.98
N TYR A 40 12.68 -17.48 1.77
CA TYR A 40 14.07 -17.33 1.41
C TYR A 40 14.56 -15.89 1.63
N SER A 41 15.62 -15.75 2.40
CA SER A 41 16.36 -14.51 2.59
C SER A 41 17.81 -14.73 2.19
N PRO A 42 18.31 -14.07 1.12
CA PRO A 42 19.71 -14.22 0.71
C PRO A 42 20.72 -13.85 1.79
N ALA A 43 20.39 -12.87 2.64
CA ALA A 43 21.27 -12.40 3.71
C ALA A 43 21.55 -13.48 4.76
N SER A 44 20.56 -14.25 5.18
CA SER A 44 20.68 -15.26 6.24
C SER A 44 20.82 -16.69 5.72
N MET A 45 20.33 -17.00 4.50
CA MET A 45 20.19 -18.36 4.00
C MET A 45 21.16 -18.73 2.89
N ARG A 46 21.71 -17.76 2.14
CA ARG A 46 22.63 -18.04 1.02
C ARG A 46 23.87 -18.80 1.51
N GLY A 47 23.99 -20.07 1.07
CA GLY A 47 25.11 -20.92 1.45
C GLY A 47 25.10 -21.45 2.88
N ASN A 48 24.08 -21.13 3.68
CA ASN A 48 23.92 -21.60 5.05
C ASN A 48 23.29 -23.00 5.07
N PRO A 49 24.03 -24.05 5.54
CA PRO A 49 23.59 -25.43 5.44
C PRO A 49 22.48 -25.80 6.42
N ILE A 50 22.14 -24.97 7.39
CA ILE A 50 21.05 -25.22 8.32
C ILE A 50 19.67 -24.83 7.75
N TRP A 51 19.64 -24.08 6.66
CA TRP A 51 18.41 -23.75 5.95
C TRP A 51 18.23 -24.67 4.75
N VAL A 52 17.14 -25.39 4.70
CA VAL A 52 16.79 -26.33 3.62
C VAL A 52 15.50 -25.94 2.95
N ASN A 53 15.47 -25.99 1.64
CA ASN A 53 14.25 -25.71 0.88
C ASN A 53 13.20 -26.81 1.12
N VAL A 54 12.01 -26.41 1.56
CA VAL A 54 10.96 -27.37 1.93
C VAL A 54 10.46 -28.16 0.71
N THR A 55 10.32 -27.52 -0.44
CA THR A 55 9.90 -28.16 -1.69
C THR A 55 10.89 -29.24 -2.12
N ASP A 56 12.19 -28.98 -1.97
CA ASP A 56 13.22 -29.96 -2.32
C ASP A 56 13.15 -31.17 -1.40
N VAL A 57 12.93 -30.98 -0.09
CA VAL A 57 12.73 -32.10 0.85
C VAL A 57 11.48 -32.90 0.46
N MET A 58 10.37 -32.24 0.15
CA MET A 58 9.11 -32.89 -0.20
C MET A 58 9.18 -33.67 -1.52
N LYS A 59 9.91 -33.14 -2.53
CA LYS A 59 10.07 -33.78 -3.85
C LYS A 59 11.07 -34.93 -3.83
N ASN A 60 12.23 -34.71 -3.23
CA ASN A 60 13.40 -35.60 -3.34
C ASN A 60 13.54 -36.52 -2.12
N GLY A 61 12.78 -36.25 -1.06
CA GLY A 61 12.92 -36.94 0.22
C GLY A 61 14.23 -36.62 0.92
N VAL A 62 14.38 -37.11 2.15
CA VAL A 62 15.56 -36.87 2.99
C VAL A 62 16.81 -37.54 2.40
N GLY A 63 16.66 -38.61 1.62
CA GLY A 63 17.79 -39.35 1.04
C GLY A 63 18.73 -38.50 0.22
N GLY A 64 18.22 -37.56 -0.56
CA GLY A 64 19.02 -36.63 -1.37
C GLY A 64 19.85 -35.61 -0.57
N MET A 65 19.57 -35.45 0.73
CA MET A 65 20.26 -34.48 1.60
C MET A 65 21.32 -35.13 2.51
N ILE A 66 21.35 -36.44 2.60
CA ILE A 66 22.25 -37.19 3.52
C ILE A 66 23.72 -36.85 3.24
N ASP A 67 24.15 -36.96 1.99
CA ASP A 67 25.54 -36.69 1.62
C ASP A 67 25.93 -35.23 1.88
N SER A 68 25.01 -34.30 1.67
CA SER A 68 25.23 -32.88 1.98
C SER A 68 25.38 -32.64 3.47
N LEU A 69 24.60 -33.28 4.32
CA LEU A 69 24.72 -33.16 5.77
C LEU A 69 26.07 -33.74 6.27
N TYR A 70 26.45 -34.94 5.80
CA TYR A 70 27.72 -35.53 6.19
C TYR A 70 28.95 -34.77 5.68
N SER A 71 28.83 -34.04 4.57
CA SER A 71 29.91 -33.21 4.05
C SER A 71 30.09 -31.89 4.81
N ARG A 72 29.03 -31.41 5.45
CA ARG A 72 29.01 -30.07 6.08
C ARG A 72 29.05 -30.10 7.61
N PHE A 73 28.64 -31.20 8.24
CA PHE A 73 28.60 -31.37 9.69
C PHE A 73 29.47 -32.58 10.10
N SER A 74 30.23 -32.44 11.16
CA SER A 74 31.19 -33.49 11.62
C SER A 74 30.65 -34.29 12.81
N GLU A 75 29.72 -33.75 13.57
CA GLU A 75 29.20 -34.35 14.79
C GLU A 75 28.10 -35.37 14.50
N PRO A 76 28.27 -36.68 14.78
CA PRO A 76 27.28 -37.71 14.44
C PRO A 76 25.92 -37.52 15.12
N GLU A 77 25.92 -37.00 16.35
CA GLU A 77 24.66 -36.75 17.06
C GLU A 77 23.86 -35.59 16.46
N GLN A 78 24.55 -34.52 16.04
CA GLN A 78 23.95 -33.39 15.33
C GLN A 78 23.34 -33.84 14.00
N ILE A 79 24.08 -34.60 13.20
CA ILE A 79 23.58 -35.16 11.93
C ILE A 79 22.34 -36.03 12.16
N ARG A 80 22.34 -36.88 13.18
CA ARG A 80 21.22 -37.73 13.53
C ARG A 80 19.98 -36.92 13.92
N ARG A 81 20.17 -35.82 14.68
CA ARG A 81 19.12 -34.87 15.05
C ARG A 81 18.52 -34.19 13.80
N TYR A 82 19.36 -33.71 12.89
CA TYR A 82 18.92 -33.06 11.66
C TYR A 82 18.18 -34.01 10.74
N LEU A 83 18.65 -35.25 10.55
CA LEU A 83 17.93 -36.27 9.80
C LEU A 83 16.57 -36.61 10.41
N SER A 84 16.47 -36.67 11.73
CA SER A 84 15.18 -36.88 12.41
C SER A 84 14.20 -35.72 12.14
N ARG A 85 14.66 -34.47 12.18
CA ARG A 85 13.87 -33.29 11.88
C ARG A 85 13.41 -33.25 10.43
N LEU A 86 14.30 -33.53 9.48
CA LEU A 86 13.96 -33.63 8.06
C LEU A 86 12.97 -34.76 7.76
N ASN A 87 13.11 -35.91 8.43
CA ASN A 87 12.14 -37.01 8.30
C ASN A 87 10.76 -36.62 8.84
N ARG A 88 10.69 -35.84 9.92
CA ARG A 88 9.40 -35.31 10.41
C ARG A 88 8.77 -34.35 9.40
N LEU A 89 9.59 -33.49 8.77
CA LEU A 89 9.15 -32.60 7.72
C LEU A 89 8.61 -33.38 6.50
N ASP A 90 9.37 -34.35 6.00
CA ASP A 90 8.98 -35.18 4.86
C ASP A 90 7.68 -36.00 5.13
N ASN A 91 7.50 -36.43 6.37
CA ASN A 91 6.31 -37.19 6.78
C ASN A 91 5.03 -36.34 6.85
N VAL A 92 5.10 -35.02 6.74
CA VAL A 92 3.90 -34.16 6.68
C VAL A 92 3.03 -34.52 5.48
N LYS A 93 3.62 -34.89 4.35
CA LYS A 93 2.89 -35.34 3.14
C LYS A 93 2.07 -36.64 3.32
N ASN A 94 2.36 -37.42 4.37
CA ASN A 94 1.70 -38.69 4.66
C ASN A 94 0.60 -38.55 5.74
N ARG A 95 0.27 -37.30 6.16
CA ARG A 95 -0.80 -37.08 7.14
C ARG A 95 -2.18 -37.18 6.49
N ASP A 96 -3.08 -37.91 7.14
CA ASP A 96 -4.48 -37.96 6.75
C ASP A 96 -5.16 -36.61 7.03
N LEU A 97 -5.94 -36.15 6.05
CA LEU A 97 -6.80 -34.99 6.16
C LEU A 97 -8.24 -35.47 6.30
N TYR A 98 -8.93 -35.02 7.33
CA TYR A 98 -10.34 -35.32 7.54
C TYR A 98 -11.18 -34.23 6.89
N SER A 99 -12.22 -34.61 6.11
CA SER A 99 -13.26 -33.70 5.63
C SER A 99 -14.56 -33.98 6.36
N GLU A 100 -15.26 -32.94 6.76
CA GLU A 100 -16.59 -32.99 7.34
C GLU A 100 -17.53 -32.23 6.42
N ASP A 101 -18.55 -32.91 5.89
CA ASP A 101 -19.54 -32.31 5.02
C ASP A 101 -20.69 -31.76 5.87
N LEU A 102 -20.89 -30.45 5.83
CA LEU A 102 -21.99 -29.77 6.50
C LEU A 102 -23.16 -29.68 5.51
N SER A 103 -24.11 -30.58 5.63
CA SER A 103 -25.32 -30.61 4.78
C SER A 103 -26.56 -30.45 5.64
N THR A 104 -27.04 -29.20 5.77
CA THR A 104 -28.42 -28.98 6.26
C THR A 104 -29.04 -27.81 5.51
N ASP A 105 -30.29 -27.95 5.12
CA ASP A 105 -31.09 -26.92 4.43
C ASP A 105 -31.34 -25.65 5.30
N GLU A 106 -30.89 -25.68 6.56
CA GLU A 106 -31.08 -24.60 7.54
C GLU A 106 -29.80 -23.75 7.76
N MET A 107 -28.68 -24.06 7.11
CA MET A 107 -27.44 -23.31 7.29
C MET A 107 -27.39 -22.06 6.42
N THR A 108 -27.50 -20.89 7.07
CA THR A 108 -27.23 -19.62 6.42
C THR A 108 -25.73 -19.43 6.18
N LEU A 109 -25.39 -18.59 5.22
CA LEU A 109 -24.00 -18.27 4.90
C LEU A 109 -23.23 -17.77 6.13
N ASP A 110 -23.84 -16.93 6.98
CA ASP A 110 -23.25 -16.44 8.22
C ASP A 110 -22.85 -17.56 9.19
N VAL A 111 -23.71 -18.60 9.31
CA VAL A 111 -23.42 -19.76 10.17
C VAL A 111 -22.24 -20.57 9.62
N VAL A 112 -22.17 -20.75 8.29
CA VAL A 112 -21.04 -21.44 7.63
C VAL A 112 -19.74 -20.66 7.84
N VAL A 113 -19.77 -19.34 7.75
CA VAL A 113 -18.61 -18.46 8.05
C VAL A 113 -18.14 -18.63 9.47
N ASP A 114 -19.06 -18.50 10.41
CA ASP A 114 -18.73 -18.59 11.83
C ASP A 114 -18.11 -19.95 12.19
N ILE A 115 -18.65 -21.02 11.62
CA ILE A 115 -18.09 -22.37 11.80
C ILE A 115 -16.69 -22.44 11.18
N PHE A 116 -16.53 -21.94 9.94
CA PHE A 116 -15.25 -21.96 9.24
C PHE A 116 -14.20 -21.15 9.99
N ASN A 117 -14.52 -19.93 10.42
CA ASN A 117 -13.61 -19.06 11.17
C ASN A 117 -13.26 -19.65 12.55
N LYS A 118 -14.22 -20.25 13.25
CA LYS A 118 -13.95 -20.95 14.52
C LYS A 118 -13.04 -22.18 14.35
N VAL A 119 -13.24 -22.96 13.29
CA VAL A 119 -12.39 -24.13 13.00
C VAL A 119 -10.98 -23.71 12.56
N ASN A 120 -10.86 -22.55 11.92
CA ASN A 120 -9.59 -21.99 11.43
C ASN A 120 -9.04 -20.84 12.29
N SER A 121 -9.35 -20.80 13.58
CA SER A 121 -8.96 -19.73 14.50
C SER A 121 -7.45 -19.41 14.60
N GLY A 122 -6.59 -20.23 13.98
CA GLY A 122 -5.15 -20.00 13.84
C GLY A 122 -4.69 -19.77 12.39
N GLY A 123 -5.61 -19.44 11.47
CA GLY A 123 -5.31 -19.22 10.05
C GLY A 123 -5.99 -17.97 9.50
N THR A 124 -5.87 -17.74 8.20
CA THR A 124 -6.52 -16.61 7.52
C THR A 124 -8.04 -16.70 7.66
N HIS A 125 -8.65 -15.63 8.17
CA HIS A 125 -10.10 -15.51 8.26
C HIS A 125 -10.72 -15.37 6.87
N LEU A 126 -11.87 -16.01 6.64
CA LEU A 126 -12.66 -15.74 5.45
C LEU A 126 -13.37 -14.39 5.61
N SER A 127 -13.24 -13.53 4.60
CA SER A 127 -14.02 -12.30 4.55
C SER A 127 -15.48 -12.59 4.16
N LYS A 128 -16.37 -11.67 4.48
CA LYS A 128 -17.77 -11.76 4.03
C LYS A 128 -17.86 -11.69 2.49
N GLY A 129 -16.93 -10.97 1.87
CA GLY A 129 -16.80 -10.89 0.41
C GLY A 129 -16.43 -12.22 -0.23
N ASP A 130 -15.48 -12.96 0.35
CA ASP A 130 -15.10 -14.31 -0.11
C ASP A 130 -16.29 -15.27 -0.15
N LEU A 131 -17.20 -15.12 0.77
CA LEU A 131 -18.37 -15.98 0.87
C LEU A 131 -19.47 -15.61 -0.10
N ALA A 132 -19.76 -14.32 -0.26
CA ALA A 132 -20.67 -13.83 -1.28
C ALA A 132 -20.18 -14.30 -2.66
N LEU A 133 -18.89 -14.20 -2.91
CA LEU A 133 -18.28 -14.69 -4.14
C LEU A 133 -18.35 -16.22 -4.26
N ALA A 134 -18.12 -16.96 -3.19
CA ALA A 134 -18.22 -18.44 -3.22
C ALA A 134 -19.62 -18.90 -3.61
N LYS A 135 -20.67 -18.23 -3.10
CA LYS A 135 -22.06 -18.46 -3.49
C LYS A 135 -22.30 -18.13 -4.97
N MET A 136 -21.76 -17.02 -5.44
CA MET A 136 -21.84 -16.63 -6.85
C MET A 136 -21.10 -17.65 -7.75
N CYS A 137 -19.93 -18.10 -7.37
CA CYS A 137 -19.15 -19.11 -8.11
C CYS A 137 -19.86 -20.47 -8.18
N ALA A 138 -20.72 -20.80 -7.24
CA ALA A 138 -21.54 -22.01 -7.30
C ALA A 138 -22.56 -21.98 -8.43
N GLN A 139 -23.05 -20.78 -8.80
CA GLN A 139 -24.03 -20.56 -9.88
C GLN A 139 -23.34 -20.15 -11.19
N TRP A 140 -22.25 -19.41 -11.10
CA TRP A 140 -21.43 -18.94 -12.21
C TRP A 140 -19.95 -19.28 -11.94
N PRO A 141 -19.45 -20.45 -12.42
CA PRO A 141 -18.09 -20.92 -12.13
C PRO A 141 -16.98 -19.96 -12.53
N ASP A 142 -17.19 -19.14 -13.57
CA ASP A 142 -16.20 -18.19 -14.08
C ASP A 142 -16.19 -16.84 -13.33
N ALA A 143 -17.06 -16.64 -12.33
CA ALA A 143 -17.20 -15.37 -11.63
C ALA A 143 -15.86 -14.82 -11.11
N ARG A 144 -15.07 -15.67 -10.44
CA ARG A 144 -13.76 -15.28 -9.91
C ARG A 144 -12.78 -14.90 -11.02
N ALA A 145 -12.71 -15.69 -12.08
CA ALA A 145 -11.83 -15.44 -13.22
C ALA A 145 -12.17 -14.11 -13.91
N GLU A 146 -13.47 -13.82 -14.05
CA GLU A 146 -13.94 -12.56 -14.64
C GLU A 146 -13.63 -11.33 -13.77
N MET A 147 -13.72 -11.46 -12.46
CA MET A 147 -13.33 -10.38 -11.55
C MET A 147 -11.82 -10.15 -11.57
N ASN A 148 -11.04 -11.22 -11.53
CA ASN A 148 -9.58 -11.11 -11.55
C ASN A 148 -9.05 -10.57 -12.88
N ARG A 149 -9.69 -10.90 -14.00
CA ARG A 149 -9.38 -10.27 -15.29
C ARG A 149 -9.44 -8.73 -15.20
N ARG A 150 -10.46 -8.20 -14.51
CA ARG A 150 -10.63 -6.75 -14.32
C ARG A 150 -9.61 -6.19 -13.33
N LEU A 151 -9.35 -6.87 -12.24
CA LEU A 151 -8.32 -6.48 -11.28
C LEU A 151 -6.93 -6.43 -11.93
N ASN A 152 -6.59 -7.45 -12.75
CA ASN A 152 -5.33 -7.47 -13.49
C ASN A 152 -5.23 -6.35 -14.52
N LYS A 153 -6.32 -6.02 -15.22
CA LYS A 153 -6.38 -4.85 -16.14
C LYS A 153 -5.98 -3.56 -15.42
N TRP A 154 -6.51 -3.31 -14.22
CA TRP A 154 -6.16 -2.11 -13.45
C TRP A 154 -4.75 -2.21 -12.86
N LYS A 155 -4.30 -3.40 -12.45
CA LYS A 155 -2.93 -3.62 -12.03
C LYS A 155 -1.93 -3.31 -13.15
N ASP A 156 -2.20 -3.76 -14.37
CA ASP A 156 -1.40 -3.44 -15.56
C ASP A 156 -1.39 -1.94 -15.89
N ALA A 157 -2.38 -1.20 -15.41
CA ALA A 157 -2.47 0.25 -15.52
C ALA A 157 -1.90 1.01 -14.30
N GLY A 158 -1.30 0.30 -13.34
CA GLY A 158 -0.65 0.88 -12.16
C GLY A 158 -1.55 1.05 -10.92
N TYR A 159 -2.72 0.37 -10.88
CA TYR A 159 -3.63 0.42 -9.74
C TYR A 159 -3.91 -0.97 -9.19
N VAL A 160 -3.56 -1.22 -7.94
CA VAL A 160 -3.78 -2.51 -7.27
C VAL A 160 -5.04 -2.44 -6.43
N PHE A 161 -6.06 -3.22 -6.79
CA PHE A 161 -7.32 -3.33 -6.05
C PHE A 161 -7.55 -4.74 -5.54
N LYS A 162 -8.16 -4.84 -4.37
CA LYS A 162 -8.54 -6.13 -3.76
C LYS A 162 -9.90 -6.61 -4.28
N LEU A 163 -10.11 -7.91 -4.25
CA LEU A 163 -11.35 -8.54 -4.68
C LEU A 163 -12.58 -8.00 -3.91
N ASP A 164 -12.45 -7.85 -2.58
CA ASP A 164 -13.50 -7.29 -1.72
C ASP A 164 -13.90 -5.87 -2.12
N TRP A 165 -12.93 -5.05 -2.53
CA TRP A 165 -13.20 -3.70 -3.01
C TRP A 165 -14.05 -3.72 -4.30
N LEU A 166 -13.72 -4.58 -5.27
CA LEU A 166 -14.50 -4.71 -6.50
C LEU A 166 -15.92 -5.24 -6.19
N LEU A 167 -16.03 -6.25 -5.31
CA LEU A 167 -17.31 -6.75 -4.85
C LEU A 167 -18.17 -5.66 -4.21
N ARG A 168 -17.54 -4.76 -3.45
CA ARG A 168 -18.23 -3.63 -2.83
C ARG A 168 -18.75 -2.64 -3.87
N CYS A 169 -17.97 -2.34 -4.91
CA CYS A 169 -18.43 -1.52 -6.04
C CYS A 169 -19.63 -2.17 -6.76
N VAL A 170 -19.58 -3.48 -7.01
CA VAL A 170 -20.71 -4.22 -7.60
C VAL A 170 -21.93 -4.16 -6.70
N ASN A 171 -21.73 -4.40 -5.40
CA ASN A 171 -22.82 -4.38 -4.42
C ASN A 171 -23.54 -3.01 -4.38
N THR A 172 -22.77 -1.93 -4.25
CA THR A 172 -23.36 -0.59 -4.18
C THR A 172 -24.11 -0.21 -5.46
N ILE A 173 -23.60 -0.57 -6.64
CA ILE A 173 -24.28 -0.34 -7.91
C ILE A 173 -25.62 -1.10 -7.98
N THR A 174 -25.61 -2.39 -7.60
CA THR A 174 -26.76 -3.27 -7.79
C THR A 174 -27.81 -3.12 -6.71
N THR A 175 -27.40 -2.92 -5.46
CA THR A 175 -28.31 -2.92 -4.30
C THR A 175 -28.49 -1.55 -3.64
N GLY A 176 -27.55 -0.62 -3.84
CA GLY A 176 -27.51 0.65 -3.11
C GLY A 176 -26.96 0.53 -1.67
N GLU A 177 -26.45 -0.65 -1.29
CA GLU A 177 -26.08 -0.97 0.09
C GLU A 177 -24.59 -1.27 0.22
N ALA A 178 -23.98 -0.97 1.37
CA ALA A 178 -22.58 -1.28 1.63
C ALA A 178 -22.33 -2.72 2.10
N LEU A 179 -23.32 -3.34 2.76
CA LEU A 179 -23.18 -4.66 3.36
C LEU A 179 -23.23 -5.78 2.33
N PHE A 180 -22.27 -6.69 2.37
CA PHE A 180 -22.18 -7.84 1.45
C PHE A 180 -23.32 -8.85 1.55
N SER A 181 -24.10 -8.85 2.66
CA SER A 181 -25.27 -9.71 2.80
C SER A 181 -26.32 -9.47 1.71
N TYR A 182 -26.35 -8.29 1.12
CA TYR A 182 -27.27 -7.98 0.02
C TYR A 182 -26.90 -8.66 -1.30
N LEU A 183 -25.62 -8.96 -1.53
CA LEU A 183 -25.16 -9.73 -2.70
C LEU A 183 -25.73 -11.15 -2.75
N GLU A 184 -26.10 -11.71 -1.60
CA GLU A 184 -26.62 -13.09 -1.53
C GLU A 184 -27.94 -13.28 -2.30
N ASN A 185 -28.69 -12.20 -2.51
CA ASN A 185 -29.98 -12.22 -3.14
C ASN A 185 -29.93 -11.91 -4.64
N LEU A 186 -28.76 -11.58 -5.18
CA LEU A 186 -28.59 -11.26 -6.59
C LEU A 186 -28.62 -12.54 -7.46
N SER A 187 -29.30 -12.45 -8.59
CA SER A 187 -29.14 -13.41 -9.69
C SER A 187 -27.79 -13.26 -10.37
N VAL A 188 -27.38 -14.28 -11.12
CA VAL A 188 -26.13 -14.25 -11.91
C VAL A 188 -26.17 -13.09 -12.90
N GLU A 189 -27.31 -12.85 -13.56
CA GLU A 189 -27.49 -11.80 -14.55
C GLU A 189 -27.36 -10.39 -13.92
N GLU A 190 -27.93 -10.19 -12.74
CA GLU A 190 -27.81 -8.92 -12.01
C GLU A 190 -26.37 -8.66 -11.59
N PHE A 191 -25.69 -9.70 -11.09
CA PHE A 191 -24.28 -9.59 -10.70
C PHE A 191 -23.38 -9.28 -11.91
N GLN A 192 -23.56 -9.98 -13.04
CA GLN A 192 -22.80 -9.73 -14.28
C GLN A 192 -23.05 -8.31 -14.79
N GLY A 193 -24.30 -7.88 -14.83
CA GLY A 193 -24.65 -6.50 -15.22
C GLY A 193 -24.04 -5.46 -14.29
N GLY A 194 -24.04 -5.71 -12.97
CA GLY A 194 -23.38 -4.87 -11.97
C GLY A 194 -21.86 -4.81 -12.16
N LEU A 195 -21.24 -5.95 -12.45
CA LEU A 195 -19.79 -6.04 -12.68
C LEU A 195 -19.35 -5.26 -13.94
N ASP A 196 -20.12 -5.35 -15.03
CA ASP A 196 -19.86 -4.60 -16.26
C ASP A 196 -20.04 -3.08 -16.08
N LYS A 197 -21.03 -2.68 -15.27
CA LYS A 197 -21.25 -1.27 -14.90
C LYS A 197 -20.11 -0.78 -14.00
N ALA A 198 -19.70 -1.58 -13.00
CA ALA A 198 -18.60 -1.25 -12.10
C ALA A 198 -17.31 -1.01 -12.90
N GLU A 199 -16.94 -1.91 -13.83
CA GLU A 199 -15.76 -1.74 -14.67
C GLU A 199 -15.79 -0.40 -15.42
N ARG A 200 -16.88 -0.08 -16.12
CA ARG A 200 -17.00 1.16 -16.88
C ARG A 200 -16.90 2.41 -16.00
N HIS A 201 -17.57 2.42 -14.85
CA HIS A 201 -17.56 3.59 -13.97
C HIS A 201 -16.23 3.75 -13.24
N ILE A 202 -15.58 2.65 -12.85
CA ILE A 202 -14.23 2.68 -12.27
C ILE A 202 -13.24 3.24 -13.30
N ASP A 203 -13.27 2.76 -14.56
CA ASP A 203 -12.40 3.29 -15.62
C ASP A 203 -12.61 4.80 -15.82
N SER A 204 -13.87 5.23 -15.83
CA SER A 204 -14.23 6.66 -15.97
C SER A 204 -13.71 7.49 -14.80
N LEU A 205 -13.83 6.99 -13.57
CA LEU A 205 -13.34 7.67 -12.37
C LEU A 205 -11.83 7.72 -12.30
N LEU A 206 -11.14 6.61 -12.59
CA LEU A 206 -9.68 6.58 -12.63
C LEU A 206 -9.14 7.55 -13.69
N ASN A 207 -9.77 7.61 -14.87
CA ASN A 207 -9.41 8.59 -15.88
C ASN A 207 -9.67 10.03 -15.41
N LEU A 208 -10.83 10.28 -14.80
CA LEU A 208 -11.18 11.59 -14.28
C LEU A 208 -10.19 12.05 -13.20
N ILE A 209 -9.96 11.22 -12.19
CA ILE A 209 -9.07 11.51 -11.07
C ILE A 209 -7.64 11.75 -11.57
N ALA A 210 -7.14 10.90 -12.47
CA ALA A 210 -5.82 11.07 -13.01
C ALA A 210 -5.67 12.31 -13.89
N THR A 211 -6.60 12.53 -14.84
CA THR A 211 -6.48 13.65 -15.79
C THR A 211 -6.78 15.00 -15.17
N ARG A 212 -7.64 15.06 -14.15
CA ARG A 212 -8.02 16.31 -13.48
C ARG A 212 -7.18 16.65 -12.26
N LEU A 213 -6.79 15.62 -11.48
CA LEU A 213 -6.08 15.79 -10.23
C LEU A 213 -4.61 15.36 -10.30
N GLY A 214 -4.19 14.69 -11.40
CA GLY A 214 -2.85 14.13 -11.52
C GLY A 214 -2.59 12.92 -10.62
N LEU A 215 -3.60 12.39 -9.92
CA LEU A 215 -3.49 11.20 -9.06
C LEU A 215 -3.53 9.94 -9.94
N ASP A 216 -2.41 9.63 -10.57
CA ASP A 216 -2.27 8.78 -11.73
C ASP A 216 -1.68 7.39 -11.45
N HIS A 217 -1.43 7.05 -10.20
CA HIS A 217 -0.97 5.72 -9.79
C HIS A 217 -1.43 5.38 -8.37
N ASP A 218 -1.23 4.13 -7.99
CA ASP A 218 -1.74 3.51 -6.77
C ASP A 218 -1.40 4.27 -5.49
N ARG A 219 -0.14 4.69 -5.33
CA ARG A 219 0.36 5.36 -4.13
C ARG A 219 -0.20 6.75 -3.87
N VAL A 220 -0.81 7.37 -4.87
CA VAL A 220 -1.38 8.72 -4.74
C VAL A 220 -2.90 8.71 -4.91
N LEU A 221 -3.51 7.54 -5.16
CA LEU A 221 -4.94 7.46 -5.44
C LEU A 221 -5.81 7.95 -4.27
N GLY A 222 -5.41 7.71 -3.03
CA GLY A 222 -6.19 8.07 -1.85
C GLY A 222 -7.55 7.37 -1.76
N SER A 223 -8.17 7.39 -0.63
CA SER A 223 -9.55 6.93 -0.33
C SER A 223 -10.23 5.99 -1.33
N ARG A 224 -9.77 4.75 -1.43
CA ARG A 224 -10.36 3.76 -2.37
C ARG A 224 -11.82 3.45 -2.08
N TYR A 225 -12.23 3.57 -0.81
CA TYR A 225 -13.62 3.33 -0.40
C TYR A 225 -14.59 4.44 -0.77
N SER A 226 -14.13 5.56 -1.32
CA SER A 226 -15.00 6.53 -1.99
C SER A 226 -15.53 6.01 -3.34
N PHE A 227 -14.81 5.10 -4.00
CA PHE A 227 -15.21 4.54 -5.29
C PHE A 227 -16.56 3.80 -5.26
N PRO A 228 -16.87 2.92 -4.30
CA PRO A 228 -18.19 2.30 -4.19
C PRO A 228 -19.33 3.30 -4.22
N LEU A 229 -19.17 4.45 -3.56
CA LEU A 229 -20.17 5.51 -3.61
C LEU A 229 -20.17 6.23 -4.96
N MET A 230 -19.00 6.60 -5.48
CA MET A 230 -18.90 7.35 -6.75
C MET A 230 -19.41 6.54 -7.94
N VAL A 231 -19.17 5.22 -7.99
CA VAL A 231 -19.71 4.35 -9.05
C VAL A 231 -21.23 4.22 -8.94
N ARG A 232 -21.80 4.17 -7.72
CA ARG A 232 -23.25 4.21 -7.50
C ARG A 232 -23.82 5.53 -7.99
N TYR A 233 -23.24 6.65 -7.63
CA TYR A 233 -23.66 7.98 -8.07
C TYR A 233 -23.67 8.10 -9.59
N LEU A 234 -22.57 7.70 -10.25
CA LEU A 234 -22.48 7.70 -11.71
C LEU A 234 -23.51 6.78 -12.37
N ASP A 235 -23.75 5.58 -11.83
CA ASP A 235 -24.74 4.66 -12.38
C ASP A 235 -26.16 5.27 -12.34
N GLN A 236 -26.52 5.90 -11.22
CA GLN A 236 -27.80 6.60 -11.07
C GLN A 236 -27.93 7.80 -12.04
N LYS A 237 -26.82 8.47 -12.37
CA LYS A 237 -26.73 9.58 -13.33
C LYS A 237 -26.66 9.12 -14.80
N GLY A 238 -26.70 7.82 -15.06
CA GLY A 238 -26.57 7.28 -16.43
C GLY A 238 -25.15 7.21 -16.95
N GLY A 239 -24.13 7.30 -16.08
CA GLY A 239 -22.72 7.10 -16.37
C GLY A 239 -21.90 8.37 -16.63
N THR A 240 -22.51 9.55 -16.51
CA THR A 240 -21.84 10.84 -16.74
C THR A 240 -22.30 11.90 -15.74
N PHE A 241 -21.42 12.85 -15.43
CA PHE A 241 -21.82 14.07 -14.71
C PHE A 241 -22.61 15.01 -15.64
N SER A 242 -23.51 15.78 -15.08
CA SER A 242 -24.37 16.68 -15.86
C SER A 242 -23.61 17.86 -16.45
N ASP A 243 -22.64 18.38 -15.71
CA ASP A 243 -21.81 19.52 -16.09
C ASP A 243 -20.48 19.52 -15.32
N GLN A 244 -19.67 20.55 -15.55
CA GLN A 244 -18.38 20.73 -14.92
C GLN A 244 -18.50 20.97 -13.40
N GLU A 245 -19.49 21.75 -12.97
CA GLU A 245 -19.67 22.08 -11.56
C GLU A 245 -19.96 20.82 -10.73
N GLU A 246 -20.86 19.95 -11.21
CA GLU A 246 -21.17 18.67 -10.55
C GLU A 246 -19.95 17.76 -10.50
N ARG A 247 -19.23 17.65 -11.61
CA ARG A 247 -18.00 16.87 -11.69
C ARG A 247 -16.95 17.36 -10.70
N ASP A 248 -16.66 18.66 -10.69
CA ASP A 248 -15.62 19.26 -9.87
C ASP A 248 -16.03 19.22 -8.37
N LYS A 249 -17.31 19.39 -8.05
CA LYS A 249 -17.85 19.20 -6.70
C LYS A 249 -17.71 17.76 -6.22
N SER A 250 -17.85 16.75 -7.10
CA SER A 250 -17.57 15.35 -6.76
C SER A 250 -16.09 15.10 -6.46
N LEU A 251 -15.18 15.75 -7.22
CA LEU A 251 -13.74 15.69 -6.95
C LEU A 251 -13.37 16.42 -5.64
N TYR A 252 -14.00 17.55 -5.36
CA TYR A 252 -13.87 18.23 -4.07
C TYR A 252 -14.21 17.31 -2.90
N TRP A 253 -15.36 16.62 -2.97
CA TRP A 253 -15.74 15.64 -1.96
C TRP A 253 -14.74 14.47 -1.87
N TYR A 254 -14.31 13.92 -3.00
CA TYR A 254 -13.32 12.84 -3.06
C TYR A 254 -12.02 13.22 -2.35
N ILE A 255 -11.46 14.40 -2.64
CA ILE A 255 -10.22 14.89 -2.00
C ILE A 255 -10.39 14.96 -0.49
N HIS A 256 -11.50 15.50 0.00
CA HIS A 256 -11.76 15.57 1.44
C HIS A 256 -11.91 14.19 2.08
N THR A 257 -12.37 13.17 1.36
CA THR A 257 -12.47 11.80 1.92
C THR A 257 -11.12 11.20 2.24
N PHE A 258 -10.10 11.41 1.41
CA PHE A 258 -8.77 10.89 1.72
C PHE A 258 -8.00 11.77 2.71
N MET A 259 -8.09 13.09 2.59
CA MET A 259 -7.40 13.97 3.54
C MET A 259 -7.83 13.74 4.99
N TRP A 260 -9.11 13.49 5.20
CA TRP A 260 -9.68 13.34 6.54
C TRP A 260 -9.97 11.89 6.95
N GLY A 261 -9.57 10.91 6.11
CA GLY A 261 -9.80 9.49 6.40
C GLY A 261 -11.26 9.14 6.65
N ARG A 262 -12.17 9.60 5.78
CA ARG A 262 -13.63 9.43 5.93
C ARG A 262 -14.03 8.00 6.23
N TYR A 263 -13.35 7.04 5.60
CA TYR A 263 -13.68 5.62 5.69
C TYR A 263 -12.75 4.82 6.60
N ALA A 264 -11.82 5.46 7.29
CA ALA A 264 -10.94 4.81 8.24
C ALA A 264 -11.73 4.24 9.44
N GLY A 265 -11.40 3.03 9.84
CA GLY A 265 -11.90 2.35 11.05
C GLY A 265 -13.36 1.85 10.99
N SER A 266 -14.30 2.56 10.37
CA SER A 266 -15.73 2.20 10.32
C SER A 266 -16.31 2.29 8.92
N THR A 267 -15.62 1.76 7.94
CA THR A 267 -15.89 1.87 6.51
C THR A 267 -17.35 1.58 6.14
N GLU A 268 -17.93 0.46 6.57
CA GLU A 268 -19.30 0.10 6.20
C GLU A 268 -20.33 1.07 6.75
N SER A 269 -20.14 1.57 7.98
CA SER A 269 -21.07 2.51 8.61
C SER A 269 -21.08 3.86 7.90
N TYR A 270 -19.89 4.41 7.61
CA TYR A 270 -19.79 5.68 6.89
C TYR A 270 -20.25 5.55 5.43
N LEU A 271 -19.94 4.44 4.77
CA LEU A 271 -20.39 4.20 3.41
C LEU A 271 -21.92 4.11 3.32
N ASN A 272 -22.59 3.49 4.30
CA ASN A 272 -24.06 3.47 4.35
C ASN A 272 -24.65 4.86 4.55
N VAL A 273 -24.06 5.71 5.41
CA VAL A 273 -24.50 7.10 5.58
C VAL A 273 -24.36 7.87 4.28
N ASP A 274 -23.24 7.73 3.61
CA ASP A 274 -22.94 8.46 2.38
C ASP A 274 -23.81 7.95 1.19
N LEU A 275 -24.07 6.64 1.10
CA LEU A 275 -25.00 6.07 0.12
C LEU A 275 -26.43 6.61 0.33
N ALA A 276 -26.88 6.69 1.57
CA ALA A 276 -28.19 7.29 1.88
C ALA A 276 -28.26 8.77 1.48
N ALA A 277 -27.15 9.51 1.58
CA ALA A 277 -27.09 10.91 1.18
C ALA A 277 -27.27 11.12 -0.33
N ILE A 278 -26.89 10.15 -1.17
CA ILE A 278 -27.00 10.22 -2.63
C ILE A 278 -28.22 9.48 -3.21
N GLU A 279 -29.05 8.82 -2.39
CA GLU A 279 -30.23 8.08 -2.89
C GLU A 279 -31.21 9.00 -3.63
N ASP A 280 -31.37 10.24 -3.14
CA ASP A 280 -31.96 11.32 -3.92
C ASP A 280 -30.84 12.12 -4.59
N LEU A 281 -30.76 12.08 -5.92
CA LEU A 281 -29.72 12.75 -6.69
C LEU A 281 -29.80 14.28 -6.61
N ASP A 282 -31.00 14.85 -6.40
CA ASP A 282 -31.15 16.30 -6.24
C ASP A 282 -30.51 16.76 -4.92
N GLY A 283 -29.44 17.53 -5.02
CA GLY A 283 -28.64 17.99 -3.88
C GLY A 283 -27.82 16.87 -3.18
N GLY A 284 -27.63 15.69 -3.81
CA GLY A 284 -26.88 14.57 -3.23
C GLY A 284 -25.45 14.92 -2.85
N LEU A 285 -24.70 15.59 -3.73
CA LEU A 285 -23.33 16.02 -3.43
C LEU A 285 -23.27 17.06 -2.30
N ASP A 286 -24.26 17.95 -2.20
CA ASP A 286 -24.30 18.93 -1.10
C ASP A 286 -24.58 18.24 0.25
N ARG A 287 -25.38 17.17 0.26
CA ARG A 287 -25.57 16.35 1.46
C ARG A 287 -24.28 15.62 1.85
N LEU A 288 -23.56 15.03 0.89
CA LEU A 288 -22.25 14.41 1.16
C LEU A 288 -21.25 15.39 1.77
N ILE A 289 -21.16 16.60 1.21
CA ILE A 289 -20.28 17.64 1.76
C ILE A 289 -20.76 18.07 3.15
N SER A 290 -22.07 18.11 3.39
CA SER A 290 -22.63 18.39 4.71
C SER A 290 -22.31 17.32 5.74
N GLU A 291 -22.28 16.05 5.34
CA GLU A 291 -21.82 14.93 6.19
C GLU A 291 -20.34 15.08 6.58
N LEU A 292 -19.46 15.48 5.64
CA LEU A 292 -18.08 15.79 5.96
C LEU A 292 -17.98 16.93 6.98
N ARG A 293 -18.74 18.03 6.78
CA ARG A 293 -18.77 19.17 7.72
C ARG A 293 -19.32 18.79 9.09
N THR A 294 -20.30 17.88 9.16
CA THR A 294 -20.86 17.40 10.42
C THR A 294 -19.78 16.69 11.26
N ASN A 295 -18.89 15.95 10.62
CA ASN A 295 -17.82 15.20 11.30
C ASN A 295 -16.60 16.05 11.60
N ARG A 296 -16.22 16.97 10.72
CA ARG A 296 -14.98 17.74 10.81
C ARG A 296 -15.17 19.20 11.25
N GLY A 297 -16.31 19.79 10.95
CA GLY A 297 -16.55 21.23 11.09
C GLY A 297 -16.15 22.00 9.83
N ASP A 298 -15.14 22.86 9.94
CA ASP A 298 -14.59 23.57 8.79
C ASP A 298 -13.76 22.61 7.92
N LEU A 299 -13.98 22.68 6.61
CA LEU A 299 -13.22 21.89 5.62
C LEU A 299 -12.02 22.65 5.05
N SER A 300 -11.80 23.92 5.43
CA SER A 300 -10.64 24.70 5.04
C SER A 300 -9.37 24.09 5.63
N LEU A 301 -8.31 24.07 4.83
CA LEU A 301 -7.00 23.57 5.23
C LEU A 301 -6.24 24.66 6.00
N SER A 302 -5.64 24.25 7.09
CA SER A 302 -4.75 25.08 7.89
C SER A 302 -3.29 24.66 7.73
N PRO A 303 -2.30 25.50 8.07
CA PRO A 303 -0.90 25.08 8.08
C PRO A 303 -0.62 23.86 8.96
N ALA A 304 -1.40 23.67 10.04
CA ALA A 304 -1.27 22.53 10.94
C ALA A 304 -1.65 21.20 10.26
N ASP A 305 -2.49 21.23 9.24
CA ASP A 305 -2.87 20.03 8.49
C ASP A 305 -1.68 19.48 7.66
N PHE A 306 -0.71 20.34 7.31
CA PHE A 306 0.55 19.97 6.66
C PHE A 306 1.69 19.70 7.67
N ASP A 307 1.40 19.53 8.95
CA ASP A 307 2.39 19.18 9.98
C ASP A 307 2.68 17.65 10.05
N GLY A 308 2.07 16.89 9.16
CA GLY A 308 2.31 15.45 9.04
C GLY A 308 3.75 15.15 8.64
N TRP A 309 4.19 13.96 8.98
CA TRP A 309 5.49 13.44 8.60
C TRP A 309 5.33 12.12 7.85
N SER A 310 6.29 11.79 6.99
CA SER A 310 6.35 10.61 6.13
C SER A 310 5.41 10.62 4.90
N LYS A 311 5.73 9.73 3.97
CA LYS A 311 4.97 9.51 2.72
C LYS A 311 3.62 8.82 2.95
N GLY A 312 3.39 8.20 4.13
CA GLY A 312 2.11 7.65 4.57
C GLY A 312 1.14 8.70 5.10
N SER A 313 1.57 9.97 5.17
CA SER A 313 0.63 11.03 5.51
C SER A 313 -0.45 11.14 4.44
N ARG A 314 -1.71 11.24 4.87
CA ARG A 314 -2.87 11.50 4.00
C ARG A 314 -2.73 12.76 3.15
N PHE A 315 -1.82 13.66 3.53
CA PHE A 315 -1.47 14.87 2.78
C PHE A 315 -0.40 14.65 1.70
N TYR A 316 0.22 13.48 1.62
CA TYR A 316 1.15 13.16 0.54
C TYR A 316 0.48 13.16 -0.84
N PRO A 317 -0.67 12.50 -1.06
CA PRO A 317 -1.42 12.63 -2.31
C PRO A 317 -1.84 14.07 -2.61
N MET A 318 -2.15 14.88 -1.58
CA MET A 318 -2.47 16.28 -1.75
C MET A 318 -1.29 17.08 -2.31
N LEU A 319 -0.09 16.91 -1.75
CA LEU A 319 1.12 17.58 -2.24
C LEU A 319 1.46 17.16 -3.68
N TYR A 320 1.34 15.87 -3.99
CA TYR A 320 1.54 15.35 -5.35
C TYR A 320 0.54 15.99 -6.33
N MET A 321 -0.74 15.97 -5.99
CA MET A 321 -1.80 16.58 -6.76
C MET A 321 -1.53 18.07 -7.02
N MET A 322 -1.21 18.83 -5.98
CA MET A 322 -0.91 20.27 -6.11
C MET A 322 0.24 20.53 -7.09
N THR A 323 1.32 19.75 -7.01
CA THR A 323 2.45 19.85 -7.96
C THR A 323 1.99 19.72 -9.41
N ARG A 324 1.00 18.84 -9.67
CA ARG A 324 0.48 18.57 -11.01
C ARG A 324 -0.51 19.66 -11.47
N VAL A 325 -1.49 19.99 -10.63
CA VAL A 325 -2.58 20.91 -11.00
C VAL A 325 -2.13 22.38 -11.08
N HIS A 326 -1.10 22.75 -10.33
CA HIS A 326 -0.50 24.10 -10.40
C HIS A 326 0.67 24.19 -11.38
N HIS A 327 0.89 23.15 -12.21
CA HIS A 327 1.92 23.13 -13.25
C HIS A 327 3.32 23.46 -12.72
N SER A 328 3.70 22.88 -11.57
CA SER A 328 5.02 23.11 -10.99
C SER A 328 6.12 22.83 -12.01
N ILE A 329 7.18 23.61 -11.94
CA ILE A 329 8.31 23.59 -12.88
C ILE A 329 9.45 22.82 -12.22
N ASP A 330 9.99 21.82 -12.90
CA ASP A 330 11.16 21.10 -12.42
C ASP A 330 12.31 22.07 -12.10
N LEU A 331 12.88 21.94 -10.91
CA LEU A 331 13.82 22.92 -10.35
C LEU A 331 15.11 23.09 -11.17
N VAL A 332 15.55 22.06 -11.87
CA VAL A 332 16.80 22.08 -12.66
C VAL A 332 16.53 22.32 -14.13
N THR A 333 15.61 21.54 -14.71
CA THR A 333 15.37 21.58 -16.16
C THR A 333 14.48 22.75 -16.57
N GLY A 334 13.70 23.32 -15.66
CA GLY A 334 12.74 24.40 -15.94
C GLY A 334 11.52 23.95 -16.78
N VAL A 335 11.29 22.65 -16.91
CA VAL A 335 10.15 22.07 -17.65
C VAL A 335 9.00 21.81 -16.68
N GLU A 336 7.75 22.07 -17.11
CA GLU A 336 6.58 21.75 -16.29
C GLU A 336 6.49 20.24 -15.97
N LEU A 337 6.13 19.92 -14.73
CA LEU A 337 6.03 18.54 -14.24
C LEU A 337 4.70 17.88 -14.64
N ARG A 338 4.34 17.97 -15.92
CA ARG A 338 3.21 17.26 -16.53
C ARG A 338 3.70 16.02 -17.23
N GLU A 339 3.00 14.91 -17.08
CA GLU A 339 3.37 13.63 -17.71
C GLU A 339 3.52 13.74 -19.21
N HIS A 340 2.60 14.43 -19.89
CA HIS A 340 2.63 14.57 -21.35
C HIS A 340 3.79 15.42 -21.90
N LEU A 341 4.42 16.26 -21.06
CA LEU A 341 5.60 17.05 -21.42
C LEU A 341 6.90 16.29 -21.16
N LEU A 342 6.93 15.42 -20.18
CA LEU A 342 8.11 14.69 -19.74
C LEU A 342 8.32 13.35 -20.47
N GLY A 343 7.30 12.86 -21.21
CA GLY A 343 7.35 11.57 -21.91
C GLY A 343 7.14 10.37 -20.98
N ARG A 344 7.25 9.15 -21.55
CA ARG A 344 6.81 7.90 -20.92
C ARG A 344 7.59 7.47 -19.67
N SER A 345 8.79 7.97 -19.44
CA SER A 345 9.72 7.48 -18.42
C SER A 345 9.87 8.39 -17.21
N SER A 346 9.05 9.41 -17.06
CA SER A 346 9.21 10.39 -15.99
C SER A 346 8.24 10.17 -14.84
N SER A 347 8.54 9.19 -14.00
CA SER A 347 7.98 9.17 -12.66
C SER A 347 8.55 10.35 -11.85
N LEU A 348 7.68 11.11 -11.20
CA LEU A 348 8.14 12.12 -10.27
C LEU A 348 8.68 11.43 -9.01
N GLU A 349 9.88 11.83 -8.60
CA GLU A 349 10.52 11.35 -7.38
C GLU A 349 10.37 12.37 -6.26
N VAL A 350 10.24 11.88 -5.03
CA VAL A 350 10.24 12.73 -3.85
C VAL A 350 11.65 13.27 -3.61
N HIS A 351 11.74 14.58 -3.51
CA HIS A 351 12.96 15.29 -3.17
C HIS A 351 12.80 15.96 -1.80
N HIS A 352 13.78 15.78 -0.92
CA HIS A 352 13.88 16.54 0.32
C HIS A 352 14.55 17.88 0.05
N ILE A 353 13.82 18.98 0.19
CA ILE A 353 14.36 20.34 -0.04
C ILE A 353 15.57 20.58 0.85
N PHE A 354 15.48 20.23 2.12
CA PHE A 354 16.62 20.15 3.01
C PHE A 354 17.08 18.71 3.12
N PRO A 355 18.31 18.35 2.66
CA PRO A 355 18.77 16.98 2.60
C PRO A 355 18.80 16.30 3.97
N LYS A 356 18.30 15.04 4.02
CA LYS A 356 18.21 14.25 5.26
C LYS A 356 19.53 14.20 6.04
N SER A 357 20.63 13.87 5.35
CA SER A 357 21.95 13.74 5.99
C SER A 357 22.35 15.00 6.73
N LYS A 358 22.15 16.16 6.11
CA LYS A 358 22.48 17.46 6.71
C LYS A 358 21.59 17.81 7.90
N LEU A 359 20.30 17.51 7.80
CA LEU A 359 19.37 17.74 8.92
C LEU A 359 19.72 16.87 10.12
N TYR A 360 20.04 15.58 9.91
CA TYR A 360 20.50 14.70 11.00
C TYR A 360 21.82 15.18 11.62
N GLU A 361 22.78 15.68 10.82
CA GLU A 361 24.02 16.29 11.31
C GLU A 361 23.76 17.52 12.20
N HIS A 362 22.67 18.27 11.93
CA HIS A 362 22.24 19.42 12.74
C HIS A 362 21.35 19.02 13.93
N GLY A 363 21.06 17.74 14.12
CA GLY A 363 20.33 17.21 15.27
C GLY A 363 18.82 17.26 15.20
N TYR A 364 18.25 17.49 14.00
CA TYR A 364 16.79 17.42 13.79
C TYR A 364 16.27 16.00 13.95
N SER A 365 15.07 15.87 14.51
CA SER A 365 14.40 14.58 14.73
C SER A 365 13.91 13.95 13.42
N LYS A 366 13.65 12.63 13.42
CA LYS A 366 13.09 11.92 12.26
C LYS A 366 11.79 12.56 11.74
N ALA A 367 10.90 12.97 12.65
CA ALA A 367 9.64 13.63 12.28
C ALA A 367 9.88 14.97 11.58
N GLU A 368 10.80 15.79 12.06
CA GLU A 368 11.16 17.05 11.43
C GLU A 368 11.83 16.84 10.07
N VAL A 369 12.76 15.89 9.96
CA VAL A 369 13.48 15.57 8.71
C VAL A 369 12.52 15.10 7.62
N ASN A 370 11.54 14.26 7.97
CA ASN A 370 10.56 13.71 7.04
C ASN A 370 9.23 14.50 7.03
N ALA A 371 9.22 15.73 7.49
CA ALA A 371 8.04 16.57 7.42
C ALA A 371 7.56 16.75 5.97
N ILE A 372 6.25 16.65 5.73
CA ILE A 372 5.63 16.85 4.40
C ILE A 372 6.07 18.19 3.80
N ALA A 373 6.16 19.23 4.62
CA ALA A 373 6.63 20.54 4.17
C ALA A 373 8.13 20.58 3.78
N ASN A 374 8.89 19.50 3.97
CA ASN A 374 10.23 19.34 3.42
C ASN A 374 10.25 18.57 2.08
N PHE A 375 9.11 18.04 1.63
CA PHE A 375 9.03 17.29 0.38
C PHE A 375 8.65 18.18 -0.80
N THR A 376 9.23 17.86 -1.96
CA THR A 376 8.74 18.31 -3.26
C THR A 376 8.90 17.16 -4.27
N PHE A 377 8.37 17.32 -5.48
CA PHE A 377 8.45 16.31 -6.52
C PHE A 377 9.28 16.84 -7.67
N LEU A 378 10.25 16.06 -8.12
CA LEU A 378 11.16 16.40 -9.22
C LEU A 378 11.29 15.20 -10.16
N THR A 379 11.83 15.45 -11.35
CA THR A 379 12.30 14.37 -12.20
C THR A 379 13.49 13.65 -11.55
N LYS A 380 13.71 12.39 -11.91
CA LYS A 380 14.85 11.61 -11.42
C LYS A 380 16.19 12.29 -11.68
N GLU A 381 16.36 12.89 -12.88
CA GLU A 381 17.59 13.61 -13.24
C GLU A 381 17.84 14.78 -12.30
N SER A 382 16.83 15.62 -12.07
CA SER A 382 16.94 16.79 -11.21
C SER A 382 17.18 16.41 -9.75
N ASN A 383 16.50 15.36 -9.28
CA ASN A 383 16.70 14.84 -7.93
C ASN A 383 18.16 14.38 -7.72
N LEU A 384 18.73 13.67 -8.70
CA LEU A 384 20.15 13.24 -8.67
C LEU A 384 21.13 14.42 -8.77
N GLU A 385 20.82 15.44 -9.59
CA GLU A 385 21.70 16.61 -9.76
C GLU A 385 21.74 17.46 -8.50
N ILE A 386 20.62 17.68 -7.84
CA ILE A 386 20.56 18.41 -6.56
C ILE A 386 21.19 17.58 -5.46
N SER A 387 20.81 16.29 -5.35
CA SER A 387 21.34 15.35 -4.37
C SER A 387 21.36 15.94 -2.94
N ASN A 388 22.52 16.00 -2.30
CA ASN A 388 22.72 16.52 -0.95
C ASN A 388 23.36 17.92 -0.90
N LYS A 389 23.16 18.74 -1.96
CA LYS A 389 23.64 20.11 -1.98
C LYS A 389 23.04 20.91 -0.82
N ASP A 390 23.75 21.93 -0.39
CA ASP A 390 23.27 22.83 0.66
C ASP A 390 22.10 23.68 0.17
N PRO A 391 20.96 23.74 0.89
CA PRO A 391 19.76 24.43 0.42
C PRO A 391 20.02 25.90 0.03
N HIS A 392 20.73 26.66 0.84
CA HIS A 392 20.98 28.07 0.53
C HIS A 392 21.84 28.28 -0.73
N ILE A 393 22.62 27.27 -1.14
CA ILE A 393 23.44 27.34 -2.36
C ILE A 393 22.59 26.99 -3.58
N TYR A 394 21.96 25.79 -3.59
CA TYR A 394 21.26 25.35 -4.78
C TYR A 394 19.95 26.12 -5.04
N LEU A 395 19.22 26.54 -3.98
CA LEU A 395 18.03 27.37 -4.14
C LEU A 395 18.36 28.76 -4.71
N GLU A 396 19.51 29.33 -4.36
CA GLU A 396 20.00 30.60 -4.95
C GLU A 396 20.34 30.43 -6.44
N GLU A 397 20.97 29.30 -6.81
CA GLU A 397 21.26 28.96 -8.20
C GLU A 397 19.96 28.83 -9.00
N ILE A 398 18.95 28.12 -8.48
CA ILE A 398 17.65 27.96 -9.12
C ILE A 398 16.88 29.27 -9.21
N ALA A 399 16.83 30.07 -8.15
CA ALA A 399 16.16 31.36 -8.14
C ALA A 399 16.72 32.29 -9.22
N SER A 400 18.02 32.19 -9.51
CA SER A 400 18.70 32.99 -10.53
C SER A 400 18.55 32.42 -11.95
N GLY A 401 18.52 31.09 -12.10
CA GLY A 401 18.51 30.39 -13.37
C GLY A 401 17.13 30.07 -13.93
N SER A 402 16.15 29.80 -13.06
CA SER A 402 14.80 29.35 -13.42
C SER A 402 13.74 30.18 -12.66
N PRO A 403 13.45 31.41 -13.07
CA PRO A 403 12.46 32.25 -12.40
C PRO A 403 11.08 31.58 -12.32
N GLY A 404 10.46 31.60 -11.14
CA GLY A 404 9.16 30.99 -10.89
C GLY A 404 9.23 29.50 -10.49
N ALA A 405 10.37 28.83 -10.63
CA ALA A 405 10.48 27.41 -10.27
C ALA A 405 10.29 27.19 -8.77
N LEU A 406 10.95 27.96 -7.92
CA LEU A 406 10.81 27.84 -6.46
C LEU A 406 9.39 28.17 -5.99
N GLU A 407 8.81 29.24 -6.53
CA GLU A 407 7.43 29.66 -6.22
C GLU A 407 6.41 28.59 -6.62
N SER A 408 6.64 27.90 -7.75
CA SER A 408 5.76 26.81 -8.22
C SER A 408 5.75 25.58 -7.29
N HIS A 409 6.74 25.47 -6.41
CA HIS A 409 6.84 24.45 -5.36
C HIS A 409 6.54 24.99 -3.96
N TRP A 410 5.96 26.21 -3.87
CA TRP A 410 5.66 26.88 -2.58
C TRP A 410 6.89 26.99 -1.66
N ILE A 411 8.06 27.17 -2.23
CA ILE A 411 9.29 27.41 -1.48
C ILE A 411 9.29 28.88 -1.05
N PRO A 412 9.40 29.19 0.24
CA PRO A 412 9.48 30.58 0.71
C PRO A 412 10.66 31.32 0.08
N MET A 413 10.41 32.52 -0.45
CA MET A 413 11.43 33.30 -1.17
C MET A 413 12.33 34.14 -0.26
N ASP A 414 12.09 34.13 1.06
CA ASP A 414 13.00 34.71 2.03
C ASP A 414 14.26 33.83 2.16
N ARG A 415 15.37 34.32 1.69
CA ARG A 415 16.66 33.63 1.64
C ARG A 415 17.21 33.22 2.99
N GLU A 416 16.86 33.95 4.05
CA GLU A 416 17.28 33.61 5.40
C GLU A 416 16.65 32.27 5.85
N LEU A 417 15.47 31.92 5.33
CA LEU A 417 14.83 30.65 5.59
C LEU A 417 15.52 29.47 4.88
N TRP A 418 16.44 29.70 3.95
CA TRP A 418 17.18 28.63 3.26
C TRP A 418 18.40 28.14 4.04
N LEU A 419 18.74 28.81 5.15
CA LEU A 419 19.82 28.41 6.04
C LEU A 419 19.40 27.21 6.92
N MET A 420 20.33 26.28 7.19
CA MET A 420 20.05 25.08 7.98
C MET A 420 19.52 25.38 9.40
N GLU A 421 20.03 26.44 10.03
CA GLU A 421 19.59 26.88 11.36
C GLU A 421 18.15 27.42 11.41
N ASN A 422 17.57 27.80 10.25
CA ASN A 422 16.22 28.34 10.14
C ASN A 422 15.23 27.34 9.53
N TYR A 423 15.57 26.05 9.58
CA TYR A 423 14.78 24.99 8.94
C TYR A 423 13.34 24.90 9.48
N LEU A 424 13.12 25.06 10.79
CA LEU A 424 11.77 24.98 11.36
C LEU A 424 10.90 26.18 10.94
N GLU A 425 11.50 27.36 10.81
CA GLU A 425 10.85 28.56 10.29
C GLU A 425 10.53 28.39 8.79
N PHE A 426 11.42 27.74 8.02
CA PHE A 426 11.14 27.36 6.63
C PHE A 426 9.92 26.45 6.55
N LEU A 427 9.85 25.38 7.37
CA LEU A 427 8.71 24.48 7.40
C LEU A 427 7.41 25.23 7.72
N ALA A 428 7.43 26.11 8.72
CA ALA A 428 6.25 26.90 9.11
C ALA A 428 5.78 27.82 7.97
N ALA A 429 6.70 28.54 7.32
CA ALA A 429 6.38 29.43 6.20
C ALA A 429 5.84 28.63 5.00
N ARG A 430 6.45 27.49 4.68
CA ARG A 430 6.00 26.65 3.56
C ARG A 430 4.64 26.01 3.81
N ARG A 431 4.34 25.56 5.04
CA ARG A 431 3.01 25.07 5.41
C ARG A 431 1.91 26.09 5.17
N GLN A 432 2.18 27.36 5.43
CA GLN A 432 1.24 28.44 5.13
C GLN A 432 0.98 28.55 3.62
N LEU A 433 2.05 28.58 2.82
CA LEU A 433 1.94 28.67 1.36
C LEU A 433 1.19 27.48 0.77
N LEU A 434 1.45 26.26 1.29
CA LEU A 434 0.76 25.03 0.87
C LEU A 434 -0.73 25.09 1.24
N ALA A 435 -1.08 25.53 2.45
CA ALA A 435 -2.47 25.64 2.88
C ALA A 435 -3.25 26.67 2.05
N ASP A 436 -2.65 27.82 1.77
CA ASP A 436 -3.28 28.87 0.97
C ASP A 436 -3.55 28.39 -0.47
N ALA A 437 -2.56 27.77 -1.12
CA ALA A 437 -2.70 27.25 -2.48
C ALA A 437 -3.69 26.07 -2.56
N ALA A 438 -3.69 25.19 -1.57
CA ALA A 438 -4.63 24.10 -1.49
C ALA A 438 -6.07 24.59 -1.33
N ASN A 439 -6.31 25.59 -0.47
CA ASN A 439 -7.64 26.18 -0.31
C ASN A 439 -8.12 26.86 -1.60
N GLU A 440 -7.25 27.62 -2.28
CA GLU A 440 -7.58 28.26 -3.57
C GLU A 440 -8.03 27.21 -4.61
N PHE A 441 -7.30 26.10 -4.73
CA PHE A 441 -7.67 25.00 -5.63
C PHE A 441 -9.00 24.34 -5.21
N MET A 442 -9.18 24.05 -3.92
CA MET A 442 -10.40 23.45 -3.39
C MET A 442 -11.63 24.34 -3.58
N ASP A 443 -11.49 25.63 -3.38
CA ASP A 443 -12.55 26.62 -3.65
C ASP A 443 -12.91 26.67 -5.15
N GLY A 444 -11.91 26.55 -6.01
CA GLY A 444 -12.10 26.43 -7.47
C GLY A 444 -12.88 25.18 -7.86
N LEU A 445 -12.60 24.02 -7.26
CA LEU A 445 -13.37 22.79 -7.47
C LEU A 445 -14.81 22.93 -6.94
N TYR A 446 -14.97 23.47 -5.73
CA TYR A 446 -16.29 23.61 -5.13
C TYR A 446 -17.22 24.56 -5.94
N SER A 447 -16.66 25.59 -6.53
CA SER A 447 -17.38 26.56 -7.36
C SER A 447 -17.44 26.22 -8.86
N GLY A 448 -16.81 25.11 -9.29
CA GLY A 448 -16.72 24.72 -10.70
C GLY A 448 -15.87 25.66 -11.56
N THR A 449 -14.97 26.42 -10.95
CA THR A 449 -14.09 27.39 -11.65
C THR A 449 -12.65 26.89 -11.80
N ALA A 450 -12.33 25.69 -11.31
CA ALA A 450 -11.01 25.08 -11.47
C ALA A 450 -10.67 24.88 -12.96
N SER A 451 -9.39 25.00 -13.33
CA SER A 451 -8.93 24.77 -14.71
C SER A 451 -9.36 23.39 -15.21
N ASP A 452 -9.82 23.31 -16.44
CA ASP A 452 -10.22 22.04 -17.10
C ASP A 452 -9.08 21.42 -17.92
N GLU A 453 -7.89 21.99 -17.87
CA GLU A 453 -6.73 21.49 -18.58
C GLU A 453 -6.25 20.16 -18.01
N PRO A 454 -6.09 19.11 -18.82
CA PRO A 454 -5.61 17.83 -18.33
C PRO A 454 -4.16 17.91 -17.82
N VAL A 455 -3.90 17.31 -16.66
CA VAL A 455 -2.56 17.30 -16.01
C VAL A 455 -1.86 15.94 -16.11
N SER A 456 -2.54 14.91 -16.62
CA SER A 456 -1.98 13.57 -16.82
C SER A 456 -2.58 12.90 -18.04
N LEU A 457 -1.93 11.83 -18.51
CA LEU A 457 -2.42 11.02 -19.64
C LEU A 457 -3.62 10.14 -19.22
N PRO A 458 -4.49 9.75 -20.19
CA PRO A 458 -5.53 8.76 -19.93
C PRO A 458 -4.96 7.41 -19.49
N LEU A 459 -5.75 6.66 -18.73
CA LEU A 459 -5.40 5.36 -18.12
C LEU A 459 -4.75 4.38 -19.12
N GLU A 460 -5.31 4.25 -20.32
CA GLU A 460 -4.84 3.33 -21.36
C GLU A 460 -3.44 3.67 -21.94
N SER A 461 -2.94 4.86 -21.68
CA SER A 461 -1.68 5.38 -22.22
C SER A 461 -0.56 5.43 -21.19
N ARG A 462 -0.82 5.03 -19.93
CA ARG A 462 0.15 5.11 -18.83
C ARG A 462 0.96 3.82 -18.69
N GLU A 463 2.21 3.96 -18.27
CA GLU A 463 3.02 2.84 -17.79
C GLU A 463 2.82 2.65 -16.28
N PRO A 464 2.78 1.40 -15.79
CA PRO A 464 2.65 1.13 -14.36
C PRO A 464 3.84 1.69 -13.58
N VAL A 465 3.56 2.28 -12.41
CA VAL A 465 4.58 2.75 -11.48
C VAL A 465 4.62 1.80 -10.30
N SER A 466 5.75 1.12 -10.09
CA SER A 466 5.97 0.21 -8.96
C SER A 466 7.14 0.73 -8.12
N ILE A 467 6.83 1.46 -7.04
CA ILE A 467 7.84 2.07 -6.16
C ILE A 467 7.81 1.48 -4.75
N GLY A 468 6.77 0.73 -4.39
CA GLY A 468 6.49 0.25 -3.04
C GLY A 468 5.85 1.30 -2.14
N GLY A 469 5.48 0.91 -0.93
CA GLY A 469 4.87 1.76 0.09
C GLY A 469 3.36 1.59 0.23
N VAL A 470 2.79 2.26 1.24
CA VAL A 470 1.38 2.12 1.63
C VAL A 470 0.42 2.51 0.51
N ALA A 471 -0.48 1.62 0.19
CA ALA A 471 -1.43 1.78 -0.89
C ALA A 471 -2.88 2.02 -0.39
N THR A 472 -3.21 1.64 0.86
CA THR A 472 -4.57 1.74 1.41
C THR A 472 -4.56 2.31 2.83
N GLU A 473 -5.71 2.89 3.25
CA GLU A 473 -5.89 3.37 4.63
C GLU A 473 -5.83 2.24 5.64
N GLU A 474 -6.35 1.05 5.31
CA GLU A 474 -6.29 -0.13 6.18
C GLU A 474 -4.85 -0.61 6.39
N GLU A 475 -4.06 -0.57 5.34
CA GLU A 475 -2.64 -0.91 5.41
C GLU A 475 -1.89 0.10 6.29
N GLU A 476 -2.16 1.39 6.14
CA GLU A 476 -1.59 2.44 6.99
C GLU A 476 -1.95 2.21 8.46
N GLU A 477 -3.24 1.98 8.77
CA GLU A 477 -3.70 1.68 10.14
C GLU A 477 -3.04 0.40 10.70
N GLN A 478 -2.88 -0.63 9.87
CA GLN A 478 -2.21 -1.87 10.26
C GLN A 478 -0.74 -1.63 10.61
N LEU A 479 -0.02 -0.86 9.78
CA LEU A 479 1.39 -0.53 10.04
C LEU A 479 1.58 0.30 11.31
N PHE A 480 0.71 1.29 11.54
CA PHE A 480 0.70 2.04 12.81
C PHE A 480 0.46 1.13 14.01
N ALA A 481 -0.53 0.24 13.93
CA ALA A 481 -0.84 -0.70 15.02
C ALA A 481 0.33 -1.65 15.30
N ILE A 482 1.02 -2.13 14.27
CA ILE A 482 2.21 -2.99 14.40
C ILE A 482 3.35 -2.21 15.07
N ASN A 483 3.57 -0.96 14.68
CA ASN A 483 4.63 -0.12 15.23
C ASN A 483 4.39 0.17 16.71
N GLU A 484 3.17 0.55 17.10
CA GLU A 484 2.77 0.74 18.49
C GLU A 484 2.88 -0.56 19.30
N TRP A 485 2.52 -1.70 18.71
CA TRP A 485 2.69 -3.00 19.37
C TRP A 485 4.17 -3.32 19.63
N ALA A 486 5.06 -3.03 18.68
CA ALA A 486 6.51 -3.22 18.85
C ALA A 486 7.06 -2.32 19.96
N ARG A 487 6.64 -1.05 20.01
CA ARG A 487 7.01 -0.10 21.07
C ARG A 487 6.52 -0.57 22.46
N ALA A 488 5.33 -1.15 22.55
CA ALA A 488 4.81 -1.70 23.81
C ALA A 488 5.64 -2.89 24.35
N LEU A 489 6.50 -3.48 23.52
CA LEU A 489 7.47 -4.52 23.88
C LEU A 489 8.88 -3.96 24.16
N ASP A 490 9.03 -2.66 24.38
CA ASP A 490 10.31 -1.95 24.56
C ASP A 490 11.28 -2.10 23.36
N LEU A 491 10.76 -2.32 22.15
CA LEU A 491 11.55 -2.32 20.93
C LEU A 491 11.64 -0.91 20.31
N PRO A 492 12.66 -0.65 19.48
CA PRO A 492 12.75 0.63 18.76
C PRO A 492 11.51 0.90 17.93
N GLU A 493 11.16 2.17 17.79
CA GLU A 493 10.15 2.60 16.84
C GLU A 493 10.65 2.35 15.40
N GLY A 494 9.82 1.71 14.58
CA GLY A 494 10.10 1.48 13.18
C GLY A 494 9.86 2.73 12.34
N ASP A 495 10.61 2.86 11.26
CA ASP A 495 10.48 3.93 10.28
C ASP A 495 9.39 3.56 9.26
N LEU A 496 8.28 4.27 9.29
CA LEU A 496 7.23 4.16 8.28
C LEU A 496 7.70 4.73 6.95
N LEU A 497 7.39 4.00 5.86
CA LEU A 497 7.74 4.37 4.49
C LEU A 497 9.21 4.77 4.33
N TYR A 498 10.06 3.87 4.79
CA TYR A 498 11.49 4.07 4.78
C TYR A 498 12.06 4.02 3.36
N ASP A 499 12.71 5.11 2.95
CA ASP A 499 13.42 5.17 1.67
C ASP A 499 14.75 4.41 1.77
N LEU A 500 14.78 3.21 1.21
CA LEU A 500 16.02 2.46 1.05
C LEU A 500 16.73 2.93 -0.22
N ALA A 501 17.95 3.41 -0.07
CA ALA A 501 18.82 3.81 -1.17
C ALA A 501 20.15 3.03 -1.11
N ASP A 502 20.78 2.89 -2.26
CA ASP A 502 22.13 2.33 -2.38
C ASP A 502 23.16 3.29 -1.74
N GLU A 503 23.97 2.79 -0.84
CA GLU A 503 24.90 3.59 -0.05
C GLU A 503 26.00 4.26 -0.89
N GLU A 504 26.41 3.65 -2.01
CA GLU A 504 27.50 4.16 -2.85
C GLU A 504 27.01 5.17 -3.88
N THR A 505 25.83 4.90 -4.46
CA THR A 505 25.30 5.69 -5.58
C THR A 505 24.21 6.67 -5.16
N GLY A 506 23.59 6.49 -3.98
CA GLY A 506 22.42 7.24 -3.53
C GLY A 506 21.14 6.92 -4.32
N GLN A 507 21.17 5.91 -5.20
CA GLN A 507 20.03 5.54 -6.02
C GLN A 507 18.94 4.90 -5.15
N PRO A 508 17.65 5.27 -5.33
CA PRO A 508 16.55 4.65 -4.61
C PRO A 508 16.42 3.17 -5.02
N ILE A 509 16.39 2.28 -4.04
CA ILE A 509 16.18 0.84 -4.23
C ILE A 509 14.70 0.51 -4.06
N ALA A 510 14.11 0.97 -2.94
CA ALA A 510 12.74 0.69 -2.57
C ALA A 510 12.22 1.69 -1.53
N VAL A 511 10.89 1.75 -1.38
CA VAL A 511 10.24 2.29 -0.19
C VAL A 511 9.72 1.12 0.61
N ILE A 512 10.17 0.96 1.85
CA ILE A 512 9.76 -0.11 2.76
C ILE A 512 8.61 0.41 3.61
N ASP A 513 7.52 -0.33 3.74
CA ASP A 513 6.32 0.11 4.47
C ASP A 513 6.62 0.44 5.93
N LEU A 514 7.34 -0.46 6.61
CA LEU A 514 7.81 -0.25 7.98
C LEU A 514 9.18 -0.91 8.15
N ALA A 515 10.21 -0.14 8.50
CA ALA A 515 11.58 -0.60 8.59
C ALA A 515 12.22 -0.36 9.96
N TRP A 516 13.11 -1.25 10.34
CA TRP A 516 14.08 -1.08 11.42
C TRP A 516 15.50 -1.20 10.86
N PRO A 517 16.08 -0.11 10.33
CA PRO A 517 17.37 -0.13 9.66
C PRO A 517 18.53 -0.59 10.56
N ASP A 518 18.46 -0.28 11.85
CA ASP A 518 19.44 -0.69 12.85
C ASP A 518 19.09 -2.05 13.52
N GLY A 519 18.07 -2.74 13.01
CA GLY A 519 17.51 -3.96 13.60
C GLY A 519 16.57 -3.68 14.78
N LEU A 520 15.83 -4.71 15.20
CA LEU A 520 14.94 -4.64 16.36
C LEU A 520 15.70 -4.59 17.70
N GLN A 521 16.94 -5.06 17.71
CA GLN A 521 17.89 -4.93 18.81
C GLN A 521 19.18 -4.32 18.23
N PRO A 522 19.39 -3.00 18.35
CA PRO A 522 20.51 -2.32 17.70
C PRO A 522 21.86 -2.99 17.98
N GLY A 523 22.58 -3.30 16.91
CA GLY A 523 23.87 -3.98 16.98
C GLY A 523 23.84 -5.50 17.28
N LEU A 524 22.67 -6.09 17.47
CA LEU A 524 22.48 -7.52 17.76
C LEU A 524 21.65 -8.25 16.70
N THR A 525 20.70 -7.56 16.06
CA THR A 525 19.89 -8.13 15.01
C THR A 525 20.14 -7.43 13.68
N GLU A 526 19.92 -8.15 12.58
CA GLU A 526 19.95 -7.60 11.23
C GLU A 526 18.84 -6.54 11.02
N PRO A 527 18.99 -5.66 10.03
CA PRO A 527 17.91 -4.77 9.60
C PRO A 527 16.64 -5.54 9.26
N VAL A 528 15.49 -4.99 9.63
CA VAL A 528 14.19 -5.62 9.42
C VAL A 528 13.30 -4.74 8.56
N ALA A 529 12.59 -5.36 7.61
CA ALA A 529 11.60 -4.74 6.74
C ALA A 529 10.28 -5.50 6.83
N LEU A 530 9.18 -4.80 7.06
CA LEU A 530 7.83 -5.30 6.86
C LEU A 530 7.30 -4.67 5.57
N MET A 531 6.88 -5.52 4.62
CA MET A 531 6.42 -5.14 3.28
C MET A 531 5.13 -5.90 2.98
N ILE A 532 3.98 -5.26 3.18
CA ILE A 532 2.66 -5.87 3.05
C ILE A 532 2.15 -5.68 1.62
N ASP A 533 1.72 -6.77 0.99
CA ASP A 533 1.16 -6.79 -0.37
C ASP A 533 2.08 -6.17 -1.47
N GLU A 534 3.39 -6.11 -1.22
CA GLU A 534 4.37 -5.53 -2.14
C GLU A 534 4.80 -6.51 -3.25
N ASP A 535 5.30 -5.92 -4.34
CA ASP A 535 5.79 -6.68 -5.50
C ASP A 535 6.96 -7.60 -5.12
N PRO A 536 6.98 -8.87 -5.58
CA PRO A 536 8.06 -9.81 -5.31
C PRO A 536 9.46 -9.28 -5.68
N ASP A 537 9.58 -8.63 -6.85
CA ASP A 537 10.88 -8.09 -7.30
C ASP A 537 11.38 -6.96 -6.37
N LEU A 538 10.46 -6.19 -5.77
CA LEU A 538 10.79 -5.16 -4.81
C LEU A 538 11.29 -5.76 -3.50
N ARG A 539 10.58 -6.78 -2.99
CA ARG A 539 10.98 -7.53 -1.79
C ARG A 539 12.35 -8.18 -1.94
N ASP A 540 12.63 -8.75 -3.11
CA ASP A 540 13.92 -9.35 -3.41
C ASP A 540 15.06 -8.32 -3.40
N ARG A 541 14.84 -7.12 -3.95
CA ARG A 541 15.82 -6.02 -3.89
C ARG A 541 16.10 -5.59 -2.45
N VAL A 542 15.07 -5.44 -1.61
CA VAL A 542 15.21 -5.11 -0.19
C VAL A 542 15.96 -6.20 0.57
N SER A 543 15.64 -7.47 0.31
CA SER A 543 16.37 -8.61 0.90
C SER A 543 17.83 -8.66 0.46
N GLN A 544 18.15 -8.36 -0.80
CA GLN A 544 19.53 -8.29 -1.32
C GLN A 544 20.33 -7.16 -0.67
N SER A 545 19.67 -6.11 -0.21
CA SER A 545 20.28 -5.00 0.54
C SER A 545 20.50 -5.33 2.03
N GLY A 546 20.31 -6.58 2.45
CA GLY A 546 20.64 -7.07 3.79
C GLY A 546 19.51 -7.00 4.81
N TYR A 547 18.30 -6.64 4.39
CA TYR A 547 17.13 -6.63 5.27
C TYR A 547 16.50 -8.01 5.39
N ARG A 548 16.03 -8.35 6.60
CA ARG A 548 15.10 -9.44 6.81
C ARG A 548 13.70 -8.96 6.48
N VAL A 549 13.12 -9.49 5.41
CA VAL A 549 11.82 -9.07 4.91
C VAL A 549 10.71 -9.95 5.47
N PHE A 550 9.64 -9.31 5.98
CA PHE A 550 8.37 -9.93 6.36
C PHE A 550 7.27 -9.40 5.46
N THR A 551 6.36 -10.26 5.04
CA THR A 551 5.26 -9.92 4.12
C THR A 551 3.89 -9.93 4.79
N ASP A 552 3.85 -10.28 6.07
CA ASP A 552 2.62 -10.32 6.87
C ASP A 552 2.92 -10.06 8.36
N GLU A 553 1.91 -9.54 9.05
CA GLU A 553 1.95 -9.19 10.46
C GLU A 553 2.25 -10.40 11.37
N ASP A 554 1.66 -11.56 11.05
CA ASP A 554 1.78 -12.76 11.91
C ASP A 554 3.20 -13.32 11.90
N SER A 555 3.88 -13.31 10.76
CA SER A 555 5.27 -13.76 10.64
C SER A 555 6.22 -12.79 11.37
N PHE A 556 5.99 -11.49 11.23
CA PHE A 556 6.75 -10.47 11.94
C PHE A 556 6.57 -10.60 13.46
N LYS A 557 5.32 -10.68 13.95
CA LYS A 557 5.03 -10.81 15.39
C LYS A 557 5.61 -12.08 16.00
N ARG A 558 5.63 -13.19 15.28
CA ARG A 558 6.28 -14.44 15.71
C ARG A 558 7.79 -14.27 15.87
N TYR A 559 8.43 -13.61 14.92
CA TYR A 559 9.86 -13.33 14.99
C TYR A 559 10.19 -12.46 16.20
N VAL A 560 9.47 -11.35 16.39
CA VAL A 560 9.62 -10.45 17.55
C VAL A 560 9.42 -11.19 18.87
N SER A 561 8.37 -12.02 18.98
CA SER A 561 8.11 -12.81 20.19
C SER A 561 9.25 -13.76 20.52
N GLY A 562 9.89 -14.34 19.49
CA GLY A 562 11.07 -15.19 19.65
C GLY A 562 12.29 -14.41 20.20
N LEU A 563 12.51 -13.18 19.74
CA LEU A 563 13.57 -12.30 20.25
C LEU A 563 13.36 -11.92 21.71
N VAL A 564 12.13 -11.52 22.08
CA VAL A 564 11.80 -11.12 23.47
C VAL A 564 11.96 -12.28 24.44
N VAL A 565 11.51 -13.49 24.07
CA VAL A 565 11.67 -14.70 24.92
C VAL A 565 13.15 -15.05 25.10
N SER A 566 13.98 -14.90 24.08
CA SER A 566 15.43 -15.17 24.18
C SER A 566 16.15 -14.18 25.10
N GLN A 567 15.72 -12.95 25.18
CA GLN A 567 16.22 -11.92 26.11
C GLN A 567 16.00 -12.32 27.58
N TYR A 568 14.79 -12.78 27.91
CA TYR A 568 14.47 -13.23 29.27
C TYR A 568 15.21 -14.53 29.64
N ALA A 569 15.46 -15.41 28.68
CA ALA A 569 16.20 -16.66 28.91
C ALA A 569 17.72 -16.44 29.11
N SER A 570 18.29 -15.38 28.57
CA SER A 570 19.71 -15.02 28.73
C SER A 570 19.99 -14.12 29.96
N ALA A 571 18.94 -13.61 30.60
CA ALA A 571 19.05 -12.76 31.80
C ALA A 571 18.87 -13.55 33.13
N VAL A 572 18.60 -14.86 33.05
CA VAL A 572 18.51 -15.81 34.16
C VAL A 572 19.70 -16.76 34.09
#